data_cf78d7351218dc4597717767bc7e15c9
#
_entry.id   cf78d7351218dc4597717767bc7e15c9
#
_cell.length_a   1.000
_cell.length_b   1.000
_cell.length_c   1.000
_cell.angle_alpha   90.00
_cell.angle_beta   90.00
_cell.angle_gamma   90.00
#
_symmetry.space_group_name_H-M   'P 1'
#
loop_
_entity.id
_entity.type
_entity.pdbx_description
1 polymer ?
#
loop_
_entity_poly.entity_id
_entity_poly.type
_entity_poly.pdbx_seq_one_letter_code
_entity_poly.pdbx_strand_id
1 'polypeptide(L)'
;MIREGVFFAGVWLLLVCAACSPQIDKHKFDKVNHTIQALHHSISAGGDYPQLGALIQQLSSEIDPLNVSVTSGKERDLVQEYSKLLKMYQDGFLLWKYHTEFTRHNFVPKGRIYVGQDVEPIVVKYRLPTETHIFEPTQQTWKSIAEDSIRIIWDNADAQGKRINILLNG
;
A
#
# COMPACT_ATOMS: atom_id res chain seq x y z
N MET A 1 -3.86 64.05 -28.71
CA MET A 1 -2.72 63.25 -28.30
C MET A 1 -2.86 63.05 -26.81
N ILE A 2 -3.11 61.86 -26.35
CA ILE A 2 -3.02 61.20 -25.05
C ILE A 2 -4.18 60.20 -24.98
N ARG A 3 -3.94 58.93 -25.44
CA ARG A 3 -4.87 57.77 -25.16
C ARG A 3 -4.24 56.39 -25.44
N GLU A 4 -3.00 56.19 -25.07
CA GLU A 4 -2.37 54.86 -25.23
C GLU A 4 -1.67 54.26 -24.00
N GLY A 5 -1.93 54.81 -22.79
CA GLY A 5 -1.17 54.42 -21.56
C GLY A 5 -1.86 53.42 -20.63
N VAL A 6 -3.12 52.98 -20.84
CA VAL A 6 -3.90 52.27 -19.82
C VAL A 6 -4.01 50.75 -20.07
N PHE A 7 -3.62 50.24 -21.24
CA PHE A 7 -3.84 48.82 -21.59
C PHE A 7 -2.72 47.86 -21.15
N PHE A 8 -1.55 48.34 -20.75
CA PHE A 8 -0.43 47.46 -20.34
C PHE A 8 -0.41 47.09 -18.86
N ALA A 9 -1.10 47.79 -17.99
CA ALA A 9 -1.10 47.50 -16.53
C ALA A 9 -2.03 46.34 -16.15
N GLY A 10 -3.05 46.05 -16.96
CA GLY A 10 -4.04 44.99 -16.66
C GLY A 10 -3.55 43.56 -16.96
N VAL A 11 -2.60 43.35 -17.87
CA VAL A 11 -2.13 42.02 -18.25
C VAL A 11 -1.11 41.44 -17.28
N TRP A 12 -0.37 42.29 -16.56
CA TRP A 12 0.62 41.83 -15.56
C TRP A 12 0.00 41.34 -14.25
N LEU A 13 -1.22 41.75 -13.92
CA LEU A 13 -1.88 41.33 -12.67
C LEU A 13 -2.48 39.93 -12.75
N LEU A 14 -2.75 39.41 -13.95
CA LEU A 14 -3.32 38.05 -14.15
C LEU A 14 -2.27 36.94 -14.17
N LEU A 15 -1.00 37.26 -14.35
CA LEU A 15 0.09 36.27 -14.40
C LEU A 15 0.64 35.86 -13.02
N VAL A 16 0.32 36.61 -11.95
CA VAL A 16 0.85 36.32 -10.59
C VAL A 16 -0.02 35.30 -9.83
N CYS A 17 -1.25 35.02 -10.25
CA CYS A 17 -2.14 34.06 -9.57
C CYS A 17 -1.91 32.59 -9.95
N ALA A 18 -1.06 32.28 -10.95
CA ALA A 18 -0.85 30.91 -11.42
C ALA A 18 0.24 30.13 -10.66
N ALA A 19 0.93 30.74 -9.69
CA ALA A 19 2.13 30.15 -9.08
C ALA A 19 1.93 29.59 -7.65
N CYS A 20 0.72 29.63 -7.07
CA CYS A 20 0.46 29.00 -5.78
C CYS A 20 -0.24 27.66 -5.95
N SER A 21 0.43 26.67 -6.56
CA SER A 21 0.06 25.29 -6.32
C SER A 21 0.32 24.99 -4.85
N PRO A 22 -0.68 24.55 -4.06
CA PRO A 22 -0.47 24.23 -2.66
C PRO A 22 0.62 23.16 -2.56
N GLN A 23 1.72 23.53 -1.92
CA GLN A 23 2.86 22.64 -1.71
C GLN A 23 2.49 21.63 -0.62
N ILE A 24 2.89 20.37 -0.81
CA ILE A 24 2.70 19.33 0.19
C ILE A 24 3.59 19.65 1.41
N ASP A 25 2.98 19.69 2.60
CA ASP A 25 3.73 19.75 3.86
C ASP A 25 4.28 18.35 4.20
N LYS A 26 5.54 18.10 3.82
CA LYS A 26 6.21 16.80 3.99
C LYS A 26 6.28 16.36 5.45
N HIS A 27 6.40 17.30 6.40
CA HIS A 27 6.51 16.98 7.83
C HIS A 27 5.29 16.25 8.39
N LYS A 28 4.11 16.47 7.80
CA LYS A 28 2.90 15.71 8.16
C LYS A 28 3.03 14.21 7.94
N PHE A 29 3.88 13.80 7.00
CA PHE A 29 4.05 12.41 6.56
C PHE A 29 5.30 11.73 7.11
N ASP A 30 6.12 12.43 7.91
CA ASP A 30 7.39 11.89 8.41
C ASP A 30 7.21 10.60 9.22
N LYS A 31 6.20 10.54 10.11
CA LYS A 31 5.92 9.32 10.90
C LYS A 31 5.54 8.14 10.02
N VAL A 32 4.60 8.34 9.10
CA VAL A 32 4.14 7.33 8.15
C VAL A 32 5.32 6.79 7.32
N ASN A 33 6.17 7.69 6.81
CA ASN A 33 7.35 7.29 6.04
C ASN A 33 8.35 6.47 6.87
N HIS A 34 8.56 6.85 8.13
CA HIS A 34 9.44 6.09 9.03
C HIS A 34 8.91 4.67 9.28
N THR A 35 7.60 4.54 9.53
CA THR A 35 6.97 3.23 9.74
C THR A 35 7.00 2.37 8.48
N ILE A 36 6.83 2.96 7.29
CA ILE A 36 6.97 2.26 6.00
C ILE A 36 8.40 1.74 5.81
N GLN A 37 9.42 2.53 6.13
CA GLN A 37 10.83 2.08 6.08
C GLN A 37 11.08 0.92 7.05
N ALA A 38 10.52 0.97 8.25
CA ALA A 38 10.62 -0.13 9.22
C ALA A 38 9.94 -1.41 8.71
N LEU A 39 8.75 -1.30 8.08
CA LEU A 39 8.05 -2.40 7.43
C LEU A 39 8.91 -3.02 6.31
N HIS A 40 9.41 -2.20 5.42
CA HIS A 40 10.28 -2.65 4.32
C HIS A 40 11.52 -3.39 4.84
N HIS A 41 12.19 -2.83 5.86
CA HIS A 41 13.34 -3.47 6.49
C HIS A 41 12.96 -4.81 7.14
N SER A 42 11.86 -4.85 7.90
CA SER A 42 11.38 -6.07 8.56
C SER A 42 11.07 -7.18 7.54
N ILE A 43 10.36 -6.86 6.45
CA ILE A 43 10.05 -7.82 5.38
C ILE A 43 11.33 -8.34 4.71
N SER A 44 12.25 -7.44 4.37
CA SER A 44 13.52 -7.79 3.69
C SER A 44 14.44 -8.64 4.56
N ALA A 45 14.41 -8.44 5.88
CA ALA A 45 15.18 -9.22 6.85
C ALA A 45 14.54 -10.58 7.20
N GLY A 46 13.36 -10.92 6.64
CA GLY A 46 12.61 -12.11 7.05
C GLY A 46 12.04 -11.99 8.44
N GLY A 47 11.60 -10.79 8.81
CA GLY A 47 11.16 -10.42 10.15
C GLY A 47 10.02 -11.27 10.71
N ASP A 48 9.90 -11.25 12.01
CA ASP A 48 8.92 -11.99 12.81
C ASP A 48 7.48 -11.52 12.53
N TYR A 49 6.54 -12.48 12.46
CA TYR A 49 5.12 -12.22 12.22
C TYR A 49 4.49 -11.23 13.23
N PRO A 50 4.66 -11.35 14.57
CA PRO A 50 4.15 -10.38 15.53
C PRO A 50 4.69 -8.96 15.29
N GLN A 51 5.97 -8.80 15.00
CA GLN A 51 6.58 -7.51 14.74
C GLN A 51 5.98 -6.85 13.49
N LEU A 52 5.80 -7.61 12.41
CA LEU A 52 5.19 -7.10 11.19
C LEU A 52 3.74 -6.64 11.45
N GLY A 53 2.97 -7.44 12.20
CA GLY A 53 1.60 -7.07 12.58
C GLY A 53 1.52 -5.78 13.38
N ALA A 54 2.43 -5.57 14.34
CA ALA A 54 2.52 -4.35 15.14
C ALA A 54 2.84 -3.12 14.26
N LEU A 55 3.79 -3.24 13.32
CA LEU A 55 4.13 -2.16 12.40
C LEU A 55 2.98 -1.80 11.46
N ILE A 56 2.20 -2.79 10.99
CA ILE A 56 1.02 -2.55 10.15
C ILE A 56 -0.08 -1.82 10.95
N GLN A 57 -0.30 -2.20 12.21
CA GLN A 57 -1.23 -1.48 13.09
C GLN A 57 -0.77 -0.05 13.35
N GLN A 58 0.53 0.16 13.61
CA GLN A 58 1.10 1.48 13.76
C GLN A 58 0.88 2.32 12.51
N LEU A 59 1.19 1.79 11.31
CA LEU A 59 0.97 2.48 10.04
C LEU A 59 -0.50 2.89 9.88
N SER A 60 -1.45 2.02 10.20
CA SER A 60 -2.88 2.34 10.17
C SER A 60 -3.21 3.52 11.09
N SER A 61 -2.73 3.48 12.33
CA SER A 61 -2.98 4.53 13.32
C SER A 61 -2.34 5.89 12.97
N GLU A 62 -1.30 5.88 12.15
CA GLU A 62 -0.63 7.10 11.65
C GLU A 62 -1.30 7.69 10.42
N ILE A 63 -1.92 6.86 9.56
CA ILE A 63 -2.66 7.31 8.37
C ILE A 63 -4.04 7.86 8.75
N ASP A 64 -4.73 7.29 9.71
CA ASP A 64 -6.10 7.66 10.08
C ASP A 64 -6.26 9.16 10.39
N PRO A 65 -5.42 9.81 11.23
CA PRO A 65 -5.52 11.23 11.49
C PRO A 65 -5.20 12.12 10.28
N LEU A 66 -4.43 11.62 9.30
CA LEU A 66 -4.11 12.37 8.09
C LEU A 66 -5.35 12.61 7.23
N ASN A 67 -6.30 11.66 7.21
CA ASN A 67 -7.56 11.83 6.48
C ASN A 67 -8.36 13.08 6.89
N VAL A 68 -8.18 13.54 8.13
CA VAL A 68 -8.86 14.74 8.69
C VAL A 68 -7.99 15.98 8.60
N SER A 69 -6.67 15.84 8.73
CA SER A 69 -5.74 16.97 8.85
C SER A 69 -5.26 17.54 7.50
N VAL A 70 -5.41 16.80 6.41
CA VAL A 70 -4.98 17.25 5.08
C VAL A 70 -5.98 18.23 4.48
N THR A 71 -5.48 19.34 3.96
CA THR A 71 -6.29 20.44 3.44
C THR A 71 -6.22 20.56 1.92
N SER A 72 -5.10 20.22 1.30
CA SER A 72 -4.91 20.33 -0.15
C SER A 72 -5.35 19.08 -0.90
N GLY A 73 -5.70 19.23 -2.19
CA GLY A 73 -6.01 18.09 -3.08
C GLY A 73 -4.83 17.14 -3.21
N LYS A 74 -3.61 17.66 -3.38
CA LYS A 74 -2.38 16.87 -3.48
C LYS A 74 -2.11 16.04 -2.21
N GLU A 75 -2.33 16.60 -1.03
CA GLU A 75 -2.17 15.87 0.23
C GLU A 75 -3.22 14.75 0.36
N ARG A 76 -4.47 15.01 -0.05
CA ARG A 76 -5.52 13.97 -0.06
C ARG A 76 -5.19 12.81 -0.99
N ASP A 77 -4.69 13.12 -2.20
CA ASP A 77 -4.25 12.10 -3.14
C ASP A 77 -3.11 11.27 -2.54
N LEU A 78 -2.17 11.93 -1.87
CA LEU A 78 -1.06 11.26 -1.19
C LEU A 78 -1.55 10.33 -0.06
N VAL A 79 -2.50 10.77 0.76
CA VAL A 79 -3.10 9.92 1.82
C VAL A 79 -3.81 8.71 1.22
N GLN A 80 -4.48 8.86 0.08
CA GLN A 80 -5.07 7.71 -0.63
C GLN A 80 -4.00 6.71 -1.09
N GLU A 81 -2.86 7.19 -1.58
CA GLU A 81 -1.75 6.30 -1.99
C GLU A 81 -1.14 5.56 -0.78
N TYR A 82 -1.00 6.22 0.38
CA TYR A 82 -0.61 5.56 1.64
C TYR A 82 -1.63 4.51 2.08
N SER A 83 -2.93 4.80 1.97
CA SER A 83 -3.99 3.86 2.30
C SER A 83 -3.96 2.62 1.40
N LYS A 84 -3.66 2.79 0.10
CA LYS A 84 -3.45 1.66 -0.81
C LYS A 84 -2.24 0.82 -0.40
N LEU A 85 -1.13 1.46 -0.02
CA LEU A 85 0.06 0.77 0.46
C LEU A 85 -0.21 -0.01 1.74
N LEU A 86 -0.90 0.59 2.72
CA LEU A 86 -1.33 -0.10 3.93
C LEU A 86 -2.14 -1.36 3.60
N LYS A 87 -3.08 -1.25 2.65
CA LYS A 87 -3.89 -2.41 2.22
C LYS A 87 -3.04 -3.52 1.60
N MET A 88 -1.97 -3.19 0.87
CA MET A 88 -1.05 -4.19 0.34
C MET A 88 -0.29 -4.92 1.47
N TYR A 89 0.19 -4.17 2.48
CA TYR A 89 0.83 -4.79 3.64
C TYR A 89 -0.14 -5.70 4.42
N GLN A 90 -1.40 -5.29 4.58
CA GLN A 90 -2.43 -6.12 5.23
C GLN A 90 -2.72 -7.40 4.44
N ASP A 91 -2.80 -7.32 3.11
CA ASP A 91 -3.04 -8.47 2.25
C ASP A 91 -1.88 -9.48 2.33
N GLY A 92 -0.64 -9.00 2.24
CA GLY A 92 0.54 -9.87 2.37
C GLY A 92 0.67 -10.48 3.77
N PHE A 93 0.36 -9.71 4.81
CA PHE A 93 0.34 -10.19 6.19
C PHE A 93 -0.72 -11.27 6.41
N LEU A 94 -1.91 -11.15 5.81
CA LEU A 94 -2.95 -12.17 5.89
C LEU A 94 -2.49 -13.48 5.25
N LEU A 95 -1.85 -13.43 4.08
CA LEU A 95 -1.28 -14.63 3.46
C LEU A 95 -0.21 -15.27 4.34
N TRP A 96 0.67 -14.48 4.95
CA TRP A 96 1.69 -14.99 5.85
C TRP A 96 1.07 -15.63 7.11
N LYS A 97 0.00 -15.02 7.65
CA LYS A 97 -0.78 -15.61 8.74
C LYS A 97 -1.28 -17.00 8.35
N TYR A 98 -1.93 -17.12 7.21
CA TYR A 98 -2.44 -18.40 6.71
C TYR A 98 -1.32 -19.42 6.51
N HIS A 99 -0.18 -19.02 5.96
CA HIS A 99 0.99 -19.88 5.87
C HIS A 99 1.41 -20.42 7.23
N THR A 100 1.54 -19.56 8.24
CA THR A 100 2.02 -19.94 9.57
C THR A 100 1.01 -20.82 10.32
N GLU A 101 -0.28 -20.52 10.22
CA GLU A 101 -1.33 -21.25 10.94
C GLU A 101 -1.59 -22.63 10.33
N PHE A 102 -1.68 -22.73 8.99
CA PHE A 102 -2.03 -23.98 8.32
C PHE A 102 -0.86 -24.93 8.13
N THR A 103 0.36 -24.44 8.07
CA THR A 103 1.56 -25.31 8.01
C THR A 103 1.66 -26.21 9.27
N ARG A 104 1.13 -25.77 10.42
CA ARG A 104 1.13 -26.56 11.66
C ARG A 104 0.20 -27.78 11.62
N HIS A 105 -0.78 -27.81 10.73
CA HIS A 105 -1.84 -28.82 10.72
C HIS A 105 -1.68 -29.94 9.70
N ASN A 106 -0.56 -29.99 8.94
CA ASN A 106 -0.25 -31.02 7.93
C ASN A 106 -1.30 -31.24 6.83
N PHE A 107 -2.32 -30.39 6.72
CA PHE A 107 -3.36 -30.50 5.69
C PHE A 107 -2.93 -29.91 4.33
N VAL A 108 -1.99 -28.99 4.34
CA VAL A 108 -1.51 -28.29 3.16
C VAL A 108 -0.08 -28.77 2.87
N PRO A 109 0.27 -29.10 1.62
CA PRO A 109 1.62 -29.46 1.25
C PRO A 109 2.62 -28.38 1.66
N LYS A 110 3.84 -28.79 2.02
CA LYS A 110 4.92 -27.86 2.38
C LYS A 110 5.17 -26.86 1.26
N GLY A 111 5.37 -25.60 1.61
CA GLY A 111 5.59 -24.50 0.64
C GLY A 111 4.31 -24.01 -0.05
N ARG A 112 3.14 -24.37 0.47
CA ARG A 112 1.84 -23.97 -0.08
C ARG A 112 1.01 -23.26 0.97
N ILE A 113 0.15 -22.34 0.52
CA ILE A 113 -0.82 -21.62 1.33
C ILE A 113 -2.22 -22.02 0.87
N TYR A 114 -3.07 -22.43 1.80
CA TYR A 114 -4.47 -22.76 1.53
C TYR A 114 -5.25 -21.51 1.11
N VAL A 115 -6.07 -21.62 0.05
CA VAL A 115 -6.93 -20.55 -0.42
C VAL A 115 -8.32 -20.75 0.18
N GLY A 116 -8.52 -20.16 1.36
CA GLY A 116 -9.84 -20.03 1.99
C GLY A 116 -10.60 -18.79 1.52
N GLN A 117 -11.80 -18.59 2.07
CA GLN A 117 -12.67 -17.45 1.71
C GLN A 117 -12.00 -16.09 1.89
N ASP A 118 -11.19 -15.93 2.92
CA ASP A 118 -10.49 -14.65 3.22
C ASP A 118 -9.29 -14.41 2.28
N VAL A 119 -8.70 -15.47 1.75
CA VAL A 119 -7.53 -15.43 0.86
C VAL A 119 -7.92 -15.28 -0.60
N GLU A 120 -9.08 -15.82 -1.00
CA GLU A 120 -9.52 -15.81 -2.40
C GLU A 120 -9.58 -14.40 -3.02
N PRO A 121 -10.10 -13.34 -2.32
CA PRO A 121 -10.07 -11.98 -2.86
C PRO A 121 -8.65 -11.45 -3.14
N ILE A 122 -7.67 -11.85 -2.31
CA ILE A 122 -6.28 -11.47 -2.50
C ILE A 122 -5.71 -12.18 -3.72
N VAL A 123 -5.96 -13.47 -3.86
CA VAL A 123 -5.54 -14.27 -5.02
C VAL A 123 -6.04 -13.65 -6.33
N VAL A 124 -7.32 -13.27 -6.37
CA VAL A 124 -7.92 -12.60 -7.53
C VAL A 124 -7.31 -11.23 -7.78
N LYS A 125 -7.18 -10.40 -6.74
CA LYS A 125 -6.63 -9.03 -6.81
C LYS A 125 -5.23 -9.00 -7.40
N TYR A 126 -4.35 -9.91 -6.95
CA TYR A 126 -2.95 -9.95 -7.38
C TYR A 126 -2.69 -10.98 -8.48
N ARG A 127 -3.75 -11.66 -8.98
CA ARG A 127 -3.66 -12.70 -10.01
C ARG A 127 -2.64 -13.79 -9.65
N LEU A 128 -2.65 -14.23 -8.39
CA LEU A 128 -1.70 -15.23 -7.90
C LEU A 128 -2.00 -16.59 -8.55
N PRO A 129 -0.98 -17.32 -9.03
CA PRO A 129 -1.17 -18.66 -9.61
C PRO A 129 -1.72 -19.63 -8.56
N THR A 130 -2.79 -20.36 -8.92
CA THR A 130 -3.41 -21.34 -8.03
C THR A 130 -3.23 -22.76 -8.57
N GLU A 131 -3.12 -23.74 -7.66
CA GLU A 131 -3.24 -25.16 -7.94
C GLU A 131 -4.47 -25.73 -7.27
N THR A 132 -5.17 -26.62 -7.97
CA THR A 132 -6.34 -27.32 -7.44
C THR A 132 -5.91 -28.71 -6.96
N HIS A 133 -6.37 -29.08 -5.78
CA HIS A 133 -6.12 -30.37 -5.14
C HIS A 133 -7.45 -31.07 -4.87
N ILE A 134 -7.40 -32.40 -4.79
CA ILE A 134 -8.55 -33.26 -4.45
C ILE A 134 -8.23 -33.92 -3.12
N PHE A 135 -9.15 -33.82 -2.18
CA PHE A 135 -9.10 -34.60 -0.94
C PHE A 135 -9.77 -35.95 -1.18
N GLU A 136 -8.95 -36.97 -1.43
CA GLU A 136 -9.36 -38.31 -1.86
C GLU A 136 -10.53 -38.92 -1.04
N PRO A 137 -10.53 -38.82 0.31
CA PRO A 137 -11.61 -39.42 1.10
C PRO A 137 -13.01 -38.89 0.82
N THR A 138 -13.13 -37.60 0.48
CA THR A 138 -14.42 -36.94 0.26
C THR A 138 -14.62 -36.43 -1.16
N GLN A 139 -13.61 -36.56 -2.02
CA GLN A 139 -13.56 -36.02 -3.39
C GLN A 139 -13.78 -34.47 -3.43
N GLN A 140 -13.58 -33.80 -2.31
CA GLN A 140 -13.70 -32.32 -2.24
C GLN A 140 -12.46 -31.68 -2.86
N THR A 141 -12.71 -30.67 -3.70
CA THR A 141 -11.66 -29.87 -4.28
C THR A 141 -11.31 -28.68 -3.37
N TRP A 142 -10.04 -28.35 -3.30
CA TRP A 142 -9.53 -27.18 -2.65
C TRP A 142 -8.39 -26.56 -3.45
N LYS A 143 -8.08 -25.28 -3.19
CA LYS A 143 -7.03 -24.55 -3.92
C LYS A 143 -5.90 -24.14 -2.98
N SER A 144 -4.69 -24.05 -3.55
CA SER A 144 -3.54 -23.45 -2.89
C SER A 144 -2.79 -22.52 -3.83
N ILE A 145 -1.97 -21.63 -3.23
CA ILE A 145 -0.94 -20.85 -3.93
C ILE A 145 0.44 -21.26 -3.41
N ALA A 146 1.47 -21.04 -4.19
CA ALA A 146 2.85 -21.19 -3.70
C ALA A 146 3.15 -20.15 -2.63
N GLU A 147 3.95 -20.50 -1.61
CA GLU A 147 4.41 -19.59 -0.55
C GLU A 147 5.12 -18.36 -1.13
N ASP A 148 5.96 -18.56 -2.15
CA ASP A 148 6.68 -17.50 -2.85
C ASP A 148 5.74 -16.46 -3.51
N SER A 149 4.46 -16.78 -3.69
CA SER A 149 3.48 -15.85 -4.24
C SER A 149 3.27 -14.60 -3.36
N ILE A 150 3.57 -14.67 -2.06
CA ILE A 150 3.55 -13.51 -1.15
C ILE A 150 4.49 -12.42 -1.67
N ARG A 151 5.59 -12.80 -2.27
CA ARG A 151 6.59 -11.87 -2.82
C ARG A 151 6.00 -10.94 -3.88
N ILE A 152 5.04 -11.41 -4.67
CA ILE A 152 4.34 -10.58 -5.65
C ILE A 152 3.66 -9.38 -4.95
N ILE A 153 3.11 -9.59 -3.76
CA ILE A 153 2.46 -8.51 -3.00
C ILE A 153 3.49 -7.52 -2.46
N TRP A 154 4.62 -8.01 -1.94
CA TRP A 154 5.70 -7.16 -1.46
C TRP A 154 6.32 -6.32 -2.58
N ASP A 155 6.53 -6.90 -3.77
CA ASP A 155 7.01 -6.18 -4.95
C ASP A 155 6.03 -5.07 -5.39
N ASN A 156 4.72 -5.32 -5.31
CA ASN A 156 3.70 -4.30 -5.56
C ASN A 156 3.71 -3.20 -4.49
N ALA A 157 3.91 -3.56 -3.21
CA ALA A 157 4.03 -2.59 -2.13
C ALA A 157 5.26 -1.69 -2.31
N ASP A 158 6.40 -2.25 -2.72
CA ASP A 158 7.61 -1.49 -3.05
C ASP A 158 7.39 -0.52 -4.22
N ALA A 159 6.73 -0.98 -5.28
CA ALA A 159 6.38 -0.12 -6.41
C ALA A 159 5.46 1.03 -5.98
N GLN A 160 4.49 0.75 -5.11
CA GLN A 160 3.60 1.76 -4.53
C GLN A 160 4.37 2.76 -3.64
N GLY A 161 5.31 2.30 -2.82
CA GLY A 161 6.19 3.15 -2.01
C GLY A 161 7.04 4.10 -2.86
N LYS A 162 7.59 3.62 -3.98
CA LYS A 162 8.32 4.45 -4.95
C LYS A 162 7.41 5.54 -5.56
N ARG A 163 6.17 5.18 -5.90
CA ARG A 163 5.17 6.14 -6.41
C ARG A 163 4.85 7.24 -5.38
N ILE A 164 4.67 6.87 -4.13
CA ILE A 164 4.46 7.81 -3.02
C ILE A 164 5.63 8.78 -2.91
N ASN A 165 6.87 8.28 -2.96
CA ASN A 165 8.07 9.11 -2.91
C ASN A 165 8.16 10.11 -4.07
N ILE A 166 7.74 9.73 -5.27
CA ILE A 166 7.66 10.65 -6.43
C ILE A 166 6.64 11.75 -6.16
N LEU A 167 5.44 11.40 -5.68
CA LEU A 167 4.38 12.38 -5.38
C LEU A 167 4.77 13.34 -4.25
N LEU A 168 5.50 12.85 -3.25
CA LEU A 168 5.95 13.65 -2.11
C LEU A 168 7.05 14.65 -2.49
N ASN A 169 7.84 14.35 -3.51
CA ASN A 169 9.03 15.12 -3.90
C ASN A 169 8.85 15.91 -5.21
N GLY A 170 7.78 15.70 -5.95
CA GLY A 170 7.43 16.42 -7.19
C GLY A 170 6.53 17.59 -6.92
#